data_5761bc36392adc4e1478bd1b75f4e52b
#
_entry.id   5761bc36392adc4e1478bd1b75f4e52b
#
_cell.length_a   1.000
_cell.length_b   1.000
_cell.length_c   1.000
_cell.angle_alpha   90.00
_cell.angle_beta   90.00
_cell.angle_gamma   90.00
#
_symmetry.space_group_name_H-M   'P 1'
#
loop_
_entity.id
_entity.type
_entity.pdbx_description
1 polymer ?
#
loop_
_entity_poly.entity_id
_entity_poly.type
_entity_poly.pdbx_seq_one_letter_code
_entity_poly.pdbx_strand_id
1 'polypeptide(L)'
;MAGTTKKDHAARAGILGLAARHPLASFGLVAFGVSWLLEVPVALSAQGVLPPLPGPVVTIAIIAATFGPAVGAFVVTALVEGASGVVALLRRFVRWRVGVRWYAFVLLGVPLIVLVGVVLVPRALASFDPAVLATLGAYPMAFLLTFFLGGPLGEEPGWRGFALPRLQERHGPLAGSLILGAVWAAWHLPLFWSGVWTPPTAANVLMFAAMIISLTVIMTWVFNHVGGSLLIMILMHASFNTFANRVAAPLFPAPILDEYGLLPVLIGFALTAIVLVISTRGRLGEGARMRPTG
;
A
#
# COMPACT_ATOMS: atom_id res chain seq x y z
N MET A 1 15.80 -2.75 40.86
CA MET A 1 14.88 -1.75 40.23
C MET A 1 15.73 -0.52 39.89
N ALA A 2 16.07 -0.33 38.60
CA ALA A 2 16.84 0.83 38.17
C ALA A 2 15.90 2.05 38.13
N GLY A 3 16.19 3.06 38.94
CA GLY A 3 15.42 4.32 39.01
C GLY A 3 15.58 5.09 37.69
N THR A 4 14.49 5.34 36.99
CA THR A 4 14.45 6.25 35.85
C THR A 4 14.87 7.64 36.28
N THR A 5 15.86 8.22 35.61
CA THR A 5 16.41 9.52 35.98
C THR A 5 15.47 10.67 35.57
N LYS A 6 15.59 11.83 36.21
CA LYS A 6 14.83 13.08 35.92
C LYS A 6 15.01 13.49 34.41
N LYS A 7 16.17 13.17 33.83
CA LYS A 7 16.46 13.35 32.38
C LYS A 7 15.60 12.45 31.50
N ASP A 8 15.36 11.21 31.91
CA ASP A 8 14.55 10.24 31.13
C ASP A 8 13.07 10.66 31.11
N HIS A 9 12.57 11.22 32.21
CA HIS A 9 11.22 11.78 32.30
C HIS A 9 11.05 13.03 31.42
N ALA A 10 12.02 13.93 31.40
CA ALA A 10 11.99 15.14 30.58
C ALA A 10 12.10 14.80 29.07
N ALA A 11 12.95 13.83 28.69
CA ALA A 11 13.10 13.37 27.32
C ALA A 11 11.81 12.66 26.83
N ARG A 12 11.20 11.81 27.66
CA ARG A 12 9.91 11.18 27.35
C ARG A 12 8.80 12.23 27.18
N ALA A 13 8.71 13.23 28.03
CA ALA A 13 7.76 14.32 27.89
C ALA A 13 7.98 15.11 26.59
N GLY A 14 9.23 15.31 26.16
CA GLY A 14 9.59 15.94 24.90
C GLY A 14 9.17 15.14 23.68
N ILE A 15 9.45 13.84 23.65
CA ILE A 15 9.10 12.92 22.54
C ILE A 15 7.57 12.76 22.43
N LEU A 16 6.89 12.55 23.56
CA LEU A 16 5.43 12.44 23.59
C LEU A 16 4.77 13.74 23.11
N GLY A 17 5.28 14.89 23.55
CA GLY A 17 4.79 16.19 23.11
C GLY A 17 5.03 16.46 21.63
N LEU A 18 6.15 15.99 21.07
CA LEU A 18 6.44 16.10 19.63
C LEU A 18 5.52 15.18 18.83
N ALA A 19 5.38 13.93 19.23
CA ALA A 19 4.51 12.96 18.56
C ALA A 19 3.04 13.40 18.58
N ALA A 20 2.56 13.98 19.68
CA ALA A 20 1.20 14.49 19.78
C ALA A 20 0.96 15.73 18.90
N ARG A 21 1.95 16.62 18.77
CA ARG A 21 1.86 17.81 17.92
C ARG A 21 1.98 17.50 16.43
N HIS A 22 2.79 16.51 16.07
CA HIS A 22 3.10 16.15 14.68
C HIS A 22 2.94 14.65 14.39
N PRO A 23 1.73 14.07 14.60
CA PRO A 23 1.54 12.62 14.54
C PRO A 23 1.85 12.03 13.15
N LEU A 24 1.51 12.73 12.06
CA LEU A 24 1.82 12.28 10.71
C LEU A 24 3.33 12.29 10.40
N ALA A 25 4.05 13.31 10.84
CA ALA A 25 5.50 13.38 10.67
C ALA A 25 6.22 12.30 11.49
N SER A 26 5.78 12.09 12.76
CA SER A 26 6.31 11.03 13.60
C SER A 26 6.04 9.64 13.03
N PHE A 27 4.85 9.42 12.50
CA PHE A 27 4.52 8.20 11.77
C PHE A 27 5.43 8.00 10.56
N GLY A 28 5.58 9.02 9.71
CA GLY A 28 6.45 8.97 8.54
C GLY A 28 7.89 8.64 8.92
N LEU A 29 8.44 9.32 9.93
CA LEU A 29 9.81 9.07 10.41
C LEU A 29 10.02 7.60 10.81
N VAL A 30 9.09 7.01 11.56
CA VAL A 30 9.19 5.60 11.99
C VAL A 30 8.98 4.66 10.80
N ALA A 31 7.95 4.89 9.99
CA ALA A 31 7.62 4.03 8.84
C ALA A 31 8.76 3.99 7.83
N PHE A 32 9.25 5.14 7.38
CA PHE A 32 10.38 5.23 6.46
C PHE A 32 11.68 4.74 7.11
N GLY A 33 11.93 5.13 8.37
CA GLY A 33 13.13 4.75 9.10
C GLY A 33 13.28 3.23 9.22
N VAL A 34 12.22 2.51 9.62
CA VAL A 34 12.23 1.06 9.74
C VAL A 34 12.40 0.40 8.36
N SER A 35 11.63 0.83 7.35
CA SER A 35 11.69 0.22 6.02
C SER A 35 13.01 0.49 5.33
N TRP A 36 13.45 1.74 5.28
CA TRP A 36 14.67 2.12 4.57
C TRP A 36 15.95 1.62 5.25
N LEU A 37 15.92 1.42 6.58
CA LEU A 37 17.02 0.76 7.29
C LEU A 37 17.29 -0.65 6.74
N LEU A 38 16.26 -1.32 6.24
CA LEU A 38 16.36 -2.67 5.66
C LEU A 38 16.55 -2.63 4.13
N GLU A 39 15.87 -1.75 3.41
CA GLU A 39 15.87 -1.70 1.95
C GLU A 39 17.12 -1.01 1.38
N VAL A 40 17.63 0.06 2.02
CA VAL A 40 18.79 0.80 1.52
C VAL A 40 20.04 -0.06 1.47
N PRO A 41 20.39 -0.89 2.49
CA PRO A 41 21.49 -1.84 2.38
C PRO A 41 21.34 -2.85 1.23
N VAL A 42 20.10 -3.31 0.96
CA VAL A 42 19.81 -4.18 -0.19
C VAL A 42 20.09 -3.44 -1.50
N ALA A 43 19.60 -2.21 -1.63
CA ALA A 43 19.85 -1.38 -2.80
C ALA A 43 21.35 -1.12 -3.00
N LEU A 44 22.08 -0.73 -1.96
CA LEU A 44 23.53 -0.48 -2.03
C LEU A 44 24.31 -1.75 -2.39
N SER A 45 23.91 -2.91 -1.89
CA SER A 45 24.51 -4.21 -2.27
C SER A 45 24.25 -4.52 -3.75
N ALA A 46 23.04 -4.33 -4.23
CA ALA A 46 22.69 -4.55 -5.64
C ALA A 46 23.45 -3.61 -6.60
N GLN A 47 23.80 -2.41 -6.15
CA GLN A 47 24.57 -1.42 -6.91
C GLN A 47 26.10 -1.61 -6.74
N GLY A 48 26.57 -2.63 -6.03
CA GLY A 48 27.99 -2.90 -5.81
C GLY A 48 28.70 -1.95 -4.84
N VAL A 49 27.96 -1.13 -4.10
CA VAL A 49 28.52 -0.22 -3.06
C VAL A 49 28.82 -1.00 -1.77
N LEU A 50 27.99 -1.98 -1.43
CA LEU A 50 28.21 -2.93 -0.34
C LEU A 50 28.48 -4.33 -0.89
N PRO A 51 29.10 -5.23 -0.10
CA PRO A 51 29.26 -6.62 -0.49
C PRO A 51 27.92 -7.29 -0.85
N PRO A 52 27.94 -8.26 -1.79
CA PRO A 52 26.72 -8.95 -2.20
C PRO A 52 26.02 -9.63 -1.01
N LEU A 53 24.71 -9.38 -0.87
CA LEU A 53 23.88 -10.04 0.14
C LEU A 53 23.35 -11.37 -0.39
N PRO A 54 23.30 -12.43 0.46
CA PRO A 54 22.65 -13.68 0.08
C PRO A 54 21.17 -13.49 -0.25
N GLY A 55 20.66 -14.19 -1.28
CA GLY A 55 19.26 -14.08 -1.71
C GLY A 55 18.22 -14.21 -0.60
N PRO A 56 18.32 -15.18 0.33
CA PRO A 56 17.42 -15.27 1.48
C PRO A 56 17.44 -14.02 2.38
N VAL A 57 18.61 -13.40 2.58
CA VAL A 57 18.74 -12.16 3.37
C VAL A 57 18.01 -11.00 2.68
N VAL A 58 18.18 -10.86 1.36
CA VAL A 58 17.47 -9.87 0.53
C VAL A 58 15.95 -10.06 0.68
N THR A 59 15.47 -11.30 0.51
CA THR A 59 14.03 -11.61 0.62
C THR A 59 13.48 -11.27 2.00
N ILE A 60 14.17 -11.69 3.07
CA ILE A 60 13.74 -11.41 4.45
C ILE A 60 13.74 -9.91 4.73
N ALA A 61 14.76 -9.18 4.29
CA ALA A 61 14.87 -7.74 4.48
C ALA A 61 13.70 -7.01 3.80
N ILE A 62 13.38 -7.35 2.55
CA ILE A 62 12.27 -6.73 1.81
C ILE A 62 10.93 -7.05 2.48
N ILE A 63 10.67 -8.32 2.86
CA ILE A 63 9.44 -8.69 3.56
C ILE A 63 9.34 -7.94 4.90
N ALA A 64 10.39 -7.90 5.69
CA ALA A 64 10.40 -7.21 6.98
C ALA A 64 10.19 -5.69 6.82
N ALA A 65 10.75 -5.08 5.76
CA ALA A 65 10.59 -3.67 5.46
C ALA A 65 9.13 -3.28 5.22
N THR A 66 8.30 -4.18 4.68
CA THR A 66 6.87 -3.90 4.46
C THR A 66 6.10 -3.64 5.76
N PHE A 67 6.64 -4.02 6.91
CA PHE A 67 6.02 -3.78 8.22
C PHE A 67 6.36 -2.42 8.83
N GLY A 68 7.24 -1.62 8.22
CA GLY A 68 7.57 -0.27 8.71
C GLY A 68 6.34 0.62 8.95
N PRO A 69 5.37 0.69 8.01
CA PRO A 69 4.14 1.45 8.20
C PRO A 69 3.28 0.95 9.38
N ALA A 70 3.15 -0.38 9.58
CA ALA A 70 2.44 -0.91 10.74
C ALA A 70 3.14 -0.54 12.04
N VAL A 71 4.47 -0.72 12.11
CA VAL A 71 5.27 -0.32 13.28
C VAL A 71 5.06 1.16 13.58
N GLY A 72 5.16 2.03 12.56
CA GLY A 72 4.91 3.47 12.72
C GLY A 72 3.52 3.78 13.27
N ALA A 73 2.49 3.12 12.72
CA ALA A 73 1.11 3.29 13.18
C ALA A 73 0.92 2.87 14.63
N PHE A 74 1.36 1.67 15.01
CA PHE A 74 1.19 1.17 16.37
C PHE A 74 2.02 1.95 17.38
N VAL A 75 3.27 2.29 17.07
CA VAL A 75 4.14 3.09 17.96
C VAL A 75 3.54 4.47 18.20
N VAL A 76 3.20 5.21 17.13
CA VAL A 76 2.69 6.57 17.30
C VAL A 76 1.29 6.58 17.92
N THR A 77 0.41 5.62 17.57
CA THR A 77 -0.88 5.48 18.23
C THR A 77 -0.72 5.20 19.72
N ALA A 78 0.19 4.29 20.11
CA ALA A 78 0.45 4.00 21.53
C ALA A 78 0.98 5.21 22.29
N LEU A 79 1.84 6.02 21.65
CA LEU A 79 2.39 7.24 22.25
C LEU A 79 1.36 8.36 22.41
N VAL A 80 0.45 8.51 21.44
CA VAL A 80 -0.48 9.66 21.38
C VAL A 80 -1.84 9.33 22.00
N GLU A 81 -2.37 8.14 21.75
CA GLU A 81 -3.73 7.71 22.11
C GLU A 81 -3.75 6.61 23.18
N GLY A 82 -2.56 6.09 23.54
CA GLY A 82 -2.43 5.04 24.55
C GLY A 82 -3.00 3.69 24.10
N ALA A 83 -3.25 2.80 25.07
CA ALA A 83 -3.78 1.47 24.80
C ALA A 83 -5.17 1.49 24.13
N SER A 84 -6.00 2.47 24.43
CA SER A 84 -7.33 2.61 23.83
C SER A 84 -7.26 2.84 22.31
N GLY A 85 -6.33 3.68 21.85
CA GLY A 85 -6.08 3.92 20.43
C GLY A 85 -5.57 2.66 19.71
N VAL A 86 -4.63 1.94 20.35
CA VAL A 86 -4.12 0.66 19.81
C VAL A 86 -5.25 -0.36 19.66
N VAL A 87 -6.10 -0.51 20.67
CA VAL A 87 -7.27 -1.40 20.61
C VAL A 87 -8.25 -0.96 19.52
N ALA A 88 -8.49 0.36 19.36
CA ALA A 88 -9.34 0.87 18.31
C ALA A 88 -8.78 0.57 16.91
N LEU A 89 -7.46 0.67 16.72
CA LEU A 89 -6.78 0.29 15.47
C LEU A 89 -6.90 -1.22 15.20
N LEU A 90 -6.67 -2.07 16.23
CA LEU A 90 -6.79 -3.52 16.11
C LEU A 90 -8.22 -3.96 15.76
N ARG A 91 -9.24 -3.34 16.35
CA ARG A 91 -10.65 -3.64 16.04
C ARG A 91 -11.00 -3.46 14.56
N ARG A 92 -10.25 -2.64 13.82
CA ARG A 92 -10.46 -2.41 12.39
C ARG A 92 -10.04 -3.59 11.52
N PHE A 93 -9.13 -4.45 12.00
CA PHE A 93 -8.74 -5.69 11.31
C PHE A 93 -9.86 -6.73 11.30
N VAL A 94 -10.68 -6.75 12.35
CA VAL A 94 -11.79 -7.70 12.49
C VAL A 94 -13.14 -7.11 12.08
N ARG A 95 -13.15 -5.95 11.43
CA ARG A 95 -14.37 -5.34 10.88
C ARG A 95 -14.72 -5.99 9.54
N TRP A 96 -15.37 -7.16 9.62
CA TRP A 96 -15.74 -7.94 8.44
C TRP A 96 -17.19 -7.74 7.97
N ARG A 97 -18.08 -7.24 8.86
CA ARG A 97 -19.48 -7.00 8.53
C ARG A 97 -19.65 -5.75 7.66
N VAL A 98 -19.24 -5.91 6.39
CA VAL A 98 -19.45 -4.95 5.32
C VAL A 98 -20.31 -5.62 4.23
N GLY A 99 -21.02 -4.86 3.42
CA GLY A 99 -21.88 -5.45 2.38
C GLY A 99 -21.06 -6.33 1.41
N VAL A 100 -21.62 -7.48 1.01
CA VAL A 100 -20.96 -8.48 0.12
C VAL A 100 -20.43 -7.85 -1.18
N ARG A 101 -21.07 -6.77 -1.67
CA ARG A 101 -20.62 -6.00 -2.85
C ARG A 101 -19.17 -5.50 -2.72
N TRP A 102 -18.71 -5.21 -1.49
CA TRP A 102 -17.34 -4.74 -1.26
C TRP A 102 -16.32 -5.86 -1.36
N TYR A 103 -16.67 -7.06 -0.89
CA TYR A 103 -15.85 -8.26 -1.14
C TYR A 103 -15.77 -8.56 -2.63
N ALA A 104 -16.89 -8.53 -3.34
CA ALA A 104 -16.91 -8.70 -4.80
C ALA A 104 -16.05 -7.64 -5.49
N PHE A 105 -16.17 -6.37 -5.09
CA PHE A 105 -15.37 -5.30 -5.69
C PHE A 105 -13.87 -5.49 -5.46
N VAL A 106 -13.43 -5.78 -4.22
CA VAL A 106 -11.99 -5.89 -3.93
C VAL A 106 -11.37 -7.16 -4.48
N LEU A 107 -12.13 -8.27 -4.62
CA LEU A 107 -11.62 -9.54 -5.09
C LEU A 107 -11.77 -9.76 -6.60
N LEU A 108 -12.77 -9.16 -7.23
CA LEU A 108 -13.07 -9.31 -8.66
C LEU A 108 -12.97 -7.99 -9.42
N GLY A 109 -13.47 -6.90 -8.86
CA GLY A 109 -13.45 -5.58 -9.49
C GLY A 109 -12.05 -5.03 -9.67
N VAL A 110 -11.15 -5.23 -8.70
CA VAL A 110 -9.74 -4.82 -8.81
C VAL A 110 -9.01 -5.59 -9.92
N PRO A 111 -9.08 -6.93 -10.01
CA PRO A 111 -8.64 -7.67 -11.19
C PRO A 111 -9.21 -7.17 -12.51
N LEU A 112 -10.50 -6.88 -12.53
CA LEU A 112 -11.16 -6.36 -13.74
C LEU A 112 -10.60 -4.99 -14.16
N ILE A 113 -10.34 -4.10 -13.22
CA ILE A 113 -9.71 -2.79 -13.50
C ILE A 113 -8.32 -2.99 -14.16
N VAL A 114 -7.53 -3.93 -13.64
CA VAL A 114 -6.22 -4.27 -14.24
C VAL A 114 -6.41 -4.80 -15.65
N LEU A 115 -7.35 -5.74 -15.88
CA LEU A 115 -7.64 -6.31 -17.21
C LEU A 115 -8.11 -5.23 -18.20
N VAL A 116 -8.98 -4.31 -17.77
CA VAL A 116 -9.40 -3.18 -18.61
C VAL A 116 -8.19 -2.37 -19.09
N GLY A 117 -7.27 -2.04 -18.19
CA GLY A 117 -6.05 -1.33 -18.56
C GLY A 117 -5.19 -2.10 -19.56
N VAL A 118 -5.12 -3.41 -19.37
CA VAL A 118 -4.37 -4.32 -20.24
C VAL A 118 -4.95 -4.36 -21.66
N VAL A 119 -6.26 -4.55 -21.81
CA VAL A 119 -6.90 -4.65 -23.14
C VAL A 119 -6.89 -3.34 -23.91
N LEU A 120 -6.65 -2.22 -23.23
CA LEU A 120 -6.51 -0.90 -23.87
C LEU A 120 -5.12 -0.67 -24.45
N VAL A 121 -4.13 -1.49 -24.11
CA VAL A 121 -2.79 -1.40 -24.70
C VAL A 121 -2.75 -2.11 -26.05
N PRO A 122 -2.19 -1.47 -27.11
CA PRO A 122 -2.08 -2.08 -28.41
C PRO A 122 -1.37 -3.45 -28.35
N ARG A 123 -1.86 -4.41 -29.16
CA ARG A 123 -1.33 -5.78 -29.24
C ARG A 123 -1.49 -6.66 -27.99
N ALA A 124 -2.02 -6.15 -26.87
CA ALA A 124 -2.20 -6.97 -25.66
C ALA A 124 -3.01 -8.24 -25.94
N LEU A 125 -4.15 -8.12 -26.61
CA LEU A 125 -5.00 -9.29 -26.97
C LEU A 125 -4.33 -10.26 -27.95
N ALA A 126 -3.47 -9.77 -28.84
CA ALA A 126 -2.76 -10.61 -29.80
C ALA A 126 -1.64 -11.45 -29.16
N SER A 127 -1.19 -11.06 -27.97
CA SER A 127 -0.15 -11.75 -27.20
C SER A 127 -0.67 -12.51 -26.00
N PHE A 128 -1.99 -12.71 -25.92
CA PHE A 128 -2.62 -13.49 -24.85
C PHE A 128 -2.12 -14.94 -24.87
N ASP A 129 -1.49 -15.37 -23.77
CA ASP A 129 -1.03 -16.75 -23.58
C ASP A 129 -2.05 -17.52 -22.70
N PRO A 130 -2.87 -18.41 -23.30
CA PRO A 130 -3.86 -19.20 -22.55
C PRO A 130 -3.21 -20.21 -21.59
N ALA A 131 -1.91 -20.54 -21.73
CA ALA A 131 -1.22 -21.47 -20.83
C ALA A 131 -1.21 -20.95 -19.39
N VAL A 132 -1.30 -19.64 -19.18
CA VAL A 132 -1.42 -19.02 -17.86
C VAL A 132 -2.65 -19.49 -17.09
N LEU A 133 -3.73 -19.85 -17.78
CA LEU A 133 -4.94 -20.36 -17.14
C LEU A 133 -4.67 -21.65 -16.34
N ALA A 134 -3.70 -22.47 -16.77
CA ALA A 134 -3.27 -23.65 -16.04
C ALA A 134 -2.62 -23.33 -14.67
N THR A 135 -2.11 -22.12 -14.50
CA THR A 135 -1.46 -21.69 -13.25
C THR A 135 -2.45 -21.15 -12.23
N LEU A 136 -3.71 -20.90 -12.60
CA LEU A 136 -4.74 -20.34 -11.72
C LEU A 136 -5.03 -21.20 -10.48
N GLY A 137 -4.76 -22.52 -10.53
CA GLY A 137 -4.86 -23.38 -9.36
C GLY A 137 -3.95 -22.99 -8.21
N ALA A 138 -2.82 -22.33 -8.48
CA ALA A 138 -1.90 -21.81 -7.47
C ALA A 138 -2.30 -20.42 -6.92
N TYR A 139 -3.27 -19.74 -7.54
CA TYR A 139 -3.67 -18.38 -7.18
C TYR A 139 -4.11 -18.23 -5.72
N PRO A 140 -4.94 -19.13 -5.12
CA PRO A 140 -5.32 -19.00 -3.72
C PRO A 140 -4.14 -19.00 -2.76
N MET A 141 -3.15 -19.87 -2.99
CA MET A 141 -1.93 -19.91 -2.17
C MET A 141 -1.10 -18.65 -2.36
N ALA A 142 -0.92 -18.21 -3.62
CA ALA A 142 -0.21 -16.97 -3.92
C ALA A 142 -0.90 -15.76 -3.27
N PHE A 143 -2.22 -15.71 -3.25
CA PHE A 143 -2.99 -14.68 -2.56
C PHE A 143 -2.75 -14.68 -1.06
N LEU A 144 -2.78 -15.85 -0.40
CA LEU A 144 -2.49 -15.96 1.03
C LEU A 144 -1.05 -15.52 1.36
N LEU A 145 -0.07 -15.95 0.57
CA LEU A 145 1.32 -15.51 0.74
C LEU A 145 1.44 -14.00 0.56
N THR A 146 0.81 -13.43 -0.44
CA THR A 146 0.80 -11.97 -0.66
C THR A 146 0.11 -11.25 0.50
N PHE A 147 -1.02 -11.76 0.99
CA PHE A 147 -1.75 -11.16 2.11
C PHE A 147 -0.88 -11.01 3.34
N PHE A 148 -0.11 -12.07 3.71
CA PHE A 148 0.68 -12.09 4.93
C PHE A 148 2.11 -11.55 4.76
N LEU A 149 2.74 -11.78 3.62
CA LEU A 149 4.19 -11.54 3.40
C LEU A 149 4.48 -10.56 2.27
N GLY A 150 3.48 -10.23 1.44
CA GLY A 150 3.67 -9.42 0.24
C GLY A 150 3.32 -7.93 0.41
N GLY A 151 3.35 -7.41 1.63
CA GLY A 151 3.12 -5.99 1.94
C GLY A 151 1.78 -5.67 2.59
N PRO A 152 0.61 -6.15 2.09
CA PRO A 152 -0.70 -5.64 2.52
C PRO A 152 -0.91 -5.62 4.03
N LEU A 153 -0.55 -6.69 4.74
CA LEU A 153 -0.72 -6.78 6.20
C LEU A 153 0.18 -5.79 6.95
N GLY A 154 1.38 -5.56 6.46
CA GLY A 154 2.35 -4.64 7.07
C GLY A 154 2.10 -3.17 6.72
N GLU A 155 1.50 -2.91 5.57
CA GLU A 155 1.34 -1.57 5.02
C GLU A 155 0.03 -0.90 5.40
N GLU A 156 -1.11 -1.61 5.27
CA GLU A 156 -2.44 -1.02 5.43
C GLU A 156 -2.72 -0.46 6.83
N PRO A 157 -2.20 -1.03 7.94
CA PRO A 157 -2.35 -0.42 9.25
C PRO A 157 -1.76 0.99 9.33
N GLY A 158 -0.65 1.21 8.62
CA GLY A 158 -0.01 2.52 8.53
C GLY A 158 -0.75 3.46 7.60
N TRP A 159 -0.86 3.07 6.35
CA TRP A 159 -1.40 3.96 5.32
C TRP A 159 -2.88 4.25 5.52
N ARG A 160 -3.74 3.21 5.67
CA ARG A 160 -5.20 3.37 5.80
C ARG A 160 -5.67 3.35 7.25
N GLY A 161 -4.90 2.70 8.13
CA GLY A 161 -5.21 2.69 9.56
C GLY A 161 -4.89 4.01 10.25
N PHE A 162 -3.75 4.59 9.96
CA PHE A 162 -3.23 5.77 10.68
C PHE A 162 -3.22 7.05 9.83
N ALA A 163 -2.56 7.02 8.66
CA ALA A 163 -2.27 8.24 7.89
C ALA A 163 -3.52 8.78 7.17
N LEU A 164 -4.23 7.94 6.41
CA LEU A 164 -5.38 8.37 5.60
C LEU A 164 -6.47 9.09 6.41
N PRO A 165 -6.94 8.59 7.57
CA PRO A 165 -7.95 9.30 8.36
C PRO A 165 -7.55 10.73 8.72
N ARG A 166 -6.29 10.91 9.15
CA ARG A 166 -5.74 12.21 9.56
C ARG A 166 -5.52 13.17 8.40
N LEU A 167 -5.12 12.62 7.23
CA LEU A 167 -4.98 13.41 6.01
C LEU A 167 -6.34 13.86 5.49
N GLN A 168 -7.35 12.99 5.50
CA GLN A 168 -8.72 13.35 5.11
C GLN A 168 -9.33 14.41 6.02
N GLU A 169 -9.10 14.31 7.32
CA GLU A 169 -9.58 15.28 8.30
C GLU A 169 -8.98 16.68 8.07
N ARG A 170 -7.71 16.76 7.64
CA ARG A 170 -7.02 18.05 7.43
C ARG A 170 -7.24 18.64 6.05
N HIS A 171 -7.33 17.81 5.01
CA HIS A 171 -7.26 18.23 3.61
C HIS A 171 -8.47 17.79 2.78
N GLY A 172 -9.41 17.06 3.37
CA GLY A 172 -10.49 16.40 2.63
C GLY A 172 -10.04 15.13 1.90
N PRO A 173 -10.99 14.35 1.37
CA PRO A 173 -10.73 13.01 0.84
C PRO A 173 -9.79 13.00 -0.36
N LEU A 174 -10.01 13.87 -1.35
CA LEU A 174 -9.21 13.87 -2.57
C LEU A 174 -7.77 14.32 -2.30
N ALA A 175 -7.58 15.49 -1.68
CA ALA A 175 -6.24 15.99 -1.40
C ALA A 175 -5.50 15.07 -0.42
N GLY A 176 -6.18 14.54 0.61
CA GLY A 176 -5.62 13.53 1.51
C GLY A 176 -5.16 12.26 0.79
N SER A 177 -5.92 11.80 -0.22
CA SER A 177 -5.54 10.65 -1.05
C SER A 177 -4.32 10.94 -1.92
N LEU A 178 -4.26 12.11 -2.55
CA LEU A 178 -3.14 12.49 -3.42
C LEU A 178 -1.84 12.63 -2.61
N ILE A 179 -1.91 13.27 -1.43
CA ILE A 179 -0.78 13.38 -0.51
C ILE A 179 -0.31 11.99 -0.07
N LEU A 180 -1.25 11.13 0.39
CA LEU A 180 -0.91 9.78 0.82
C LEU A 180 -0.31 8.95 -0.31
N GLY A 181 -0.88 9.02 -1.51
CA GLY A 181 -0.38 8.30 -2.68
C GLY A 181 1.05 8.72 -3.04
N ALA A 182 1.35 10.02 -3.00
CA ALA A 182 2.70 10.53 -3.25
C ALA A 182 3.69 10.06 -2.17
N VAL A 183 3.31 10.11 -0.89
CA VAL A 183 4.14 9.63 0.23
C VAL A 183 4.36 8.11 0.12
N TRP A 184 3.33 7.36 -0.20
CA TRP A 184 3.42 5.90 -0.36
C TRP A 184 4.29 5.51 -1.56
N ALA A 185 4.18 6.23 -2.69
CA ALA A 185 5.08 6.04 -3.83
C ALA A 185 6.54 6.34 -3.47
N ALA A 186 6.79 7.44 -2.74
CA ALA A 186 8.13 7.80 -2.29
C ALA A 186 8.73 6.76 -1.33
N TRP A 187 7.92 6.12 -0.50
CA TRP A 187 8.35 5.07 0.42
C TRP A 187 8.96 3.86 -0.31
N HIS A 188 8.51 3.55 -1.53
CA HIS A 188 9.04 2.46 -2.34
C HIS A 188 10.36 2.79 -3.07
N LEU A 189 10.86 4.02 -3.01
CA LEU A 189 12.01 4.44 -3.82
C LEU A 189 13.24 3.51 -3.73
N PRO A 190 13.69 3.02 -2.54
CA PRO A 190 14.86 2.15 -2.48
C PRO A 190 14.73 0.86 -3.29
N LEU A 191 13.49 0.35 -3.47
CA LEU A 191 13.24 -0.89 -4.19
C LEU A 191 13.63 -0.81 -5.68
N PHE A 192 13.58 0.37 -6.29
CA PHE A 192 14.01 0.57 -7.68
C PHE A 192 15.50 0.28 -7.89
N TRP A 193 16.32 0.44 -6.86
CA TRP A 193 17.76 0.14 -6.90
C TRP A 193 18.12 -1.21 -6.31
N SER A 194 17.13 -1.98 -5.83
CA SER A 194 17.37 -3.27 -5.15
C SER A 194 17.76 -4.43 -6.08
N GLY A 195 17.61 -4.26 -7.39
CA GLY A 195 17.84 -5.33 -8.38
C GLY A 195 16.74 -6.39 -8.47
N VAL A 196 15.76 -6.36 -7.56
CA VAL A 196 14.63 -7.31 -7.55
C VAL A 196 13.33 -6.69 -8.05
N TRP A 197 13.39 -5.42 -8.46
CA TRP A 197 12.26 -4.66 -8.94
C TRP A 197 12.54 -4.02 -10.31
N THR A 198 11.58 -3.24 -10.82
CA THR A 198 11.76 -2.53 -12.10
C THR A 198 12.92 -1.53 -12.03
N PRO A 199 13.70 -1.34 -13.11
CA PRO A 199 14.86 -0.45 -13.11
C PRO A 199 14.53 1.01 -12.75
N PRO A 200 15.46 1.77 -12.13
CA PRO A 200 15.25 3.14 -11.63
C PRO A 200 15.26 4.19 -12.77
N THR A 201 14.53 3.97 -13.86
CA THR A 201 14.36 4.98 -14.89
C THR A 201 13.33 6.01 -14.46
N ALA A 202 13.45 7.25 -14.93
CA ALA A 202 12.47 8.30 -14.64
C ALA A 202 11.05 7.86 -15.06
N ALA A 203 10.91 7.19 -16.20
CA ALA A 203 9.65 6.68 -16.68
C ALA A 203 9.03 5.67 -15.71
N ASN A 204 9.79 4.66 -15.25
CA ASN A 204 9.30 3.65 -14.32
C ASN A 204 8.89 4.26 -12.98
N VAL A 205 9.70 5.19 -12.43
CA VAL A 205 9.39 5.86 -11.16
C VAL A 205 8.12 6.72 -11.30
N LEU A 206 7.98 7.48 -12.38
CA LEU A 206 6.81 8.33 -12.59
C LEU A 206 5.55 7.52 -12.87
N MET A 207 5.62 6.47 -13.69
CA MET A 207 4.48 5.57 -13.94
C MET A 207 4.04 4.88 -12.65
N PHE A 208 4.98 4.39 -11.85
CA PHE A 208 4.68 3.79 -10.56
C PHE A 208 4.02 4.80 -9.61
N ALA A 209 4.57 6.00 -9.49
CA ALA A 209 3.99 7.04 -8.64
C ALA A 209 2.56 7.39 -9.07
N ALA A 210 2.31 7.57 -10.37
CA ALA A 210 0.98 7.83 -10.91
C ALA A 210 0.01 6.67 -10.65
N MET A 211 0.49 5.43 -10.79
CA MET A 211 -0.29 4.22 -10.50
C MET A 211 -0.68 4.14 -9.02
N ILE A 212 0.27 4.34 -8.10
CA ILE A 212 0.04 4.31 -6.65
C ILE A 212 -0.90 5.45 -6.20
N ILE A 213 -0.75 6.64 -6.76
CA ILE A 213 -1.66 7.75 -6.48
C ILE A 213 -3.08 7.40 -6.94
N SER A 214 -3.24 6.87 -8.14
CA SER A 214 -4.54 6.45 -8.68
C SER A 214 -5.17 5.33 -7.85
N LEU A 215 -4.39 4.31 -7.48
CA LEU A 215 -4.83 3.24 -6.58
C LEU A 215 -5.24 3.80 -5.22
N THR A 216 -4.50 4.77 -4.67
CA THR A 216 -4.82 5.39 -3.38
C THR A 216 -6.17 6.12 -3.41
N VAL A 217 -6.51 6.79 -4.50
CA VAL A 217 -7.84 7.40 -4.69
C VAL A 217 -8.94 6.35 -4.65
N ILE A 218 -8.78 5.24 -5.37
CA ILE A 218 -9.76 4.14 -5.39
C ILE A 218 -9.88 3.51 -3.98
N MET A 219 -8.75 3.23 -3.34
CA MET A 219 -8.72 2.67 -1.99
C MET A 219 -9.37 3.61 -0.96
N THR A 220 -9.20 4.92 -1.10
CA THR A 220 -9.86 5.90 -0.23
C THR A 220 -11.38 5.85 -0.40
N TRP A 221 -11.86 5.75 -1.64
CA TRP A 221 -13.29 5.61 -1.91
C TRP A 221 -13.87 4.34 -1.26
N VAL A 222 -13.22 3.20 -1.42
CA VAL A 222 -13.62 1.94 -0.75
C VAL A 222 -13.57 2.09 0.76
N PHE A 223 -12.44 2.59 1.30
CA PHE A 223 -12.23 2.79 2.73
C PHE A 223 -13.35 3.59 3.40
N ASN A 224 -13.80 4.67 2.77
CA ASN A 224 -14.87 5.50 3.28
C ASN A 224 -16.23 4.79 3.29
N HIS A 225 -16.47 3.89 2.33
CA HIS A 225 -17.73 3.13 2.25
C HIS A 225 -17.77 1.88 3.13
N VAL A 226 -16.60 1.34 3.52
CA VAL A 226 -16.51 0.14 4.39
C VAL A 226 -16.27 0.52 5.86
N GLY A 227 -16.54 1.78 6.23
CA GLY A 227 -16.38 2.26 7.60
C GLY A 227 -14.94 2.15 8.12
N GLY A 228 -13.94 2.18 7.25
CA GLY A 228 -12.53 2.08 7.62
C GLY A 228 -12.07 0.66 8.00
N SER A 229 -12.68 -0.39 7.43
CA SER A 229 -12.23 -1.78 7.60
C SER A 229 -10.84 -1.98 7.05
N LEU A 230 -9.89 -2.37 7.91
CA LEU A 230 -8.54 -2.74 7.46
C LEU A 230 -8.53 -4.10 6.77
N LEU A 231 -9.41 -5.02 7.17
CA LEU A 231 -9.54 -6.31 6.47
C LEU A 231 -9.82 -6.11 4.98
N ILE A 232 -10.78 -5.24 4.63
CA ILE A 232 -11.11 -4.96 3.23
C ILE A 232 -9.95 -4.27 2.50
N MET A 233 -9.23 -3.38 3.17
CA MET A 233 -8.06 -2.72 2.57
C MET A 233 -6.93 -3.72 2.29
N ILE A 234 -6.62 -4.61 3.24
CA ILE A 234 -5.62 -5.66 3.07
C ILE A 234 -6.04 -6.62 1.95
N LEU A 235 -7.32 -7.04 1.90
CA LEU A 235 -7.83 -7.88 0.81
C LEU A 235 -7.72 -7.19 -0.55
N MET A 236 -8.06 -5.90 -0.66
CA MET A 236 -7.95 -5.12 -1.89
C MET A 236 -6.52 -5.03 -2.38
N HIS A 237 -5.60 -4.71 -1.48
CA HIS A 237 -4.17 -4.59 -1.78
C HIS A 237 -3.58 -5.96 -2.18
N ALA A 238 -3.92 -7.02 -1.44
CA ALA A 238 -3.50 -8.39 -1.78
C ALA A 238 -4.06 -8.83 -3.15
N SER A 239 -5.32 -8.49 -3.46
CA SER A 239 -5.93 -8.79 -4.75
C SER A 239 -5.18 -8.12 -5.89
N PHE A 240 -4.84 -6.83 -5.75
CA PHE A 240 -4.04 -6.12 -6.73
C PHE A 240 -2.66 -6.75 -6.91
N ASN A 241 -1.88 -6.88 -5.83
CA ASN A 241 -0.52 -7.39 -5.91
C ASN A 241 -0.47 -8.82 -6.47
N THR A 242 -1.40 -9.70 -6.05
CA THR A 242 -1.42 -11.08 -6.54
C THR A 242 -1.84 -11.13 -8.00
N PHE A 243 -2.91 -10.44 -8.38
CA PHE A 243 -3.42 -10.50 -9.74
C PHE A 243 -2.46 -9.87 -10.74
N ALA A 244 -1.91 -8.69 -10.44
CA ALA A 244 -0.96 -8.02 -11.30
C ALA A 244 0.28 -8.88 -11.57
N ASN A 245 0.85 -9.50 -10.53
CA ASN A 245 2.09 -10.25 -10.66
C ASN A 245 1.92 -11.72 -11.08
N ARG A 246 0.81 -12.38 -10.71
CA ARG A 246 0.62 -13.82 -10.96
C ARG A 246 -0.30 -14.14 -12.13
N VAL A 247 -1.10 -13.18 -12.57
CA VAL A 247 -2.03 -13.36 -13.66
C VAL A 247 -1.77 -12.36 -14.79
N ALA A 248 -1.87 -11.06 -14.52
CA ALA A 248 -1.77 -10.06 -15.58
C ALA A 248 -0.38 -10.04 -16.23
N ALA A 249 0.70 -10.04 -15.44
CA ALA A 249 2.05 -10.04 -15.98
C ALA A 249 2.38 -11.30 -16.85
N PRO A 250 2.06 -12.54 -16.39
CA PRO A 250 2.27 -13.72 -17.23
C PRO A 250 1.34 -13.84 -18.45
N LEU A 251 0.15 -13.21 -18.43
CA LEU A 251 -0.74 -13.19 -19.60
C LEU A 251 -0.16 -12.48 -20.81
N PHE A 252 0.91 -11.68 -20.62
CA PHE A 252 1.56 -10.93 -21.67
C PHE A 252 2.99 -11.42 -21.84
N PRO A 253 3.40 -11.77 -23.07
CA PRO A 253 4.79 -12.09 -23.37
C PRO A 253 5.73 -10.94 -22.95
N ALA A 254 6.93 -11.31 -22.54
CA ALA A 254 7.97 -10.36 -22.12
C ALA A 254 8.14 -9.11 -23.00
N PRO A 255 8.07 -9.19 -24.36
CA PRO A 255 8.17 -8.03 -25.23
C PRO A 255 7.15 -6.92 -24.94
N ILE A 256 5.91 -7.27 -24.52
CA ILE A 256 4.89 -6.27 -24.19
C ILE A 256 5.14 -5.64 -22.82
N LEU A 257 5.54 -6.45 -21.84
CA LEU A 257 5.93 -5.94 -20.54
C LEU A 257 7.17 -5.04 -20.64
N ASP A 258 8.14 -5.40 -21.49
CA ASP A 258 9.34 -4.60 -21.72
C ASP A 258 9.03 -3.29 -22.45
N GLU A 259 8.05 -3.29 -23.37
CA GLU A 259 7.63 -2.10 -24.12
C GLU A 259 6.77 -1.16 -23.27
N TYR A 260 5.80 -1.70 -22.51
CA TYR A 260 4.80 -0.89 -21.82
C TYR A 260 4.97 -0.83 -20.28
N GLY A 261 5.72 -1.75 -19.68
CA GLY A 261 6.01 -1.77 -18.25
C GLY A 261 4.73 -1.72 -17.39
N LEU A 262 4.62 -0.69 -16.55
CA LEU A 262 3.46 -0.49 -15.65
C LEU A 262 2.27 0.22 -16.33
N LEU A 263 2.41 0.67 -17.57
CA LEU A 263 1.40 1.47 -18.25
C LEU A 263 0.00 0.82 -18.29
N PRO A 264 -0.15 -0.50 -18.59
CA PRO A 264 -1.45 -1.12 -18.59
C PRO A 264 -2.18 -1.00 -17.25
N VAL A 265 -1.49 -1.27 -16.15
CA VAL A 265 -2.05 -1.17 -14.80
C VAL A 265 -2.37 0.28 -14.44
N LEU A 266 -1.47 1.21 -14.80
CA LEU A 266 -1.69 2.65 -14.62
C LEU A 266 -2.94 3.11 -15.36
N ILE A 267 -3.16 2.71 -16.62
CA ILE A 267 -4.36 3.09 -17.40
C ILE A 267 -5.62 2.65 -16.66
N GLY A 268 -5.73 1.39 -16.24
CA GLY A 268 -6.90 0.87 -15.54
C GLY A 268 -7.20 1.66 -14.27
N PHE A 269 -6.19 1.89 -13.45
CA PHE A 269 -6.36 2.64 -12.20
C PHE A 269 -6.62 4.13 -12.42
N ALA A 270 -5.91 4.77 -13.36
CA ALA A 270 -6.11 6.19 -13.64
C ALA A 270 -7.52 6.48 -14.17
N LEU A 271 -8.00 5.69 -15.12
CA LEU A 271 -9.36 5.83 -15.65
C LEU A 271 -10.40 5.65 -14.53
N THR A 272 -10.24 4.61 -13.69
CA THR A 272 -11.15 4.37 -12.57
C THR A 272 -11.10 5.52 -11.56
N ALA A 273 -9.90 5.99 -11.20
CA ALA A 273 -9.74 7.12 -10.27
C ALA A 273 -10.38 8.39 -10.82
N ILE A 274 -10.19 8.71 -12.11
CA ILE A 274 -10.81 9.87 -12.77
C ILE A 274 -12.33 9.76 -12.72
N VAL A 275 -12.90 8.61 -13.06
CA VAL A 275 -14.36 8.38 -12.98
C VAL A 275 -14.87 8.60 -11.56
N LEU A 276 -14.17 8.07 -10.54
CA LEU A 276 -14.54 8.25 -9.14
C LEU A 276 -14.44 9.73 -8.70
N VAL A 277 -13.38 10.44 -9.07
CA VAL A 277 -13.23 11.85 -8.73
C VAL A 277 -14.35 12.69 -9.35
N ILE A 278 -14.65 12.47 -10.63
CA ILE A 278 -15.72 13.21 -11.32
C ILE A 278 -17.09 12.87 -10.72
N SER A 279 -17.43 11.57 -10.59
CA SER A 279 -18.76 11.12 -10.12
C SER A 279 -19.03 11.49 -8.67
N THR A 280 -17.99 11.54 -7.82
CA THR A 280 -18.12 11.92 -6.41
C THR A 280 -17.81 13.40 -6.16
N ARG A 281 -17.44 14.16 -7.19
CA ARG A 281 -16.96 15.55 -7.08
C ARG A 281 -15.81 15.67 -6.06
N GLY A 282 -14.88 14.68 -6.06
CA GLY A 282 -13.76 14.60 -5.14
C GLY A 282 -14.10 14.22 -3.69
N ARG A 283 -15.37 13.97 -3.35
CA ARG A 283 -15.79 13.61 -1.98
C ARG A 283 -15.46 12.15 -1.60
N LEU A 284 -15.21 11.29 -2.57
CA LEU A 284 -14.80 9.90 -2.39
C LEU A 284 -15.56 9.15 -1.26
N GLY A 285 -16.87 9.39 -1.13
CA GLY A 285 -17.72 8.73 -0.13
C GLY A 285 -17.58 9.24 1.31
N GLU A 286 -17.08 10.45 1.54
CA GLU A 286 -16.91 11.05 2.88
C GLU A 286 -18.20 10.99 3.73
N GLY A 287 -19.36 11.26 3.14
CA GLY A 287 -20.66 11.18 3.83
C GLY A 287 -21.10 9.76 4.20
N ALA A 288 -20.53 8.72 3.59
CA ALA A 288 -20.82 7.32 3.93
C ALA A 288 -20.10 6.88 5.21
N ARG A 289 -18.97 7.52 5.56
CA ARG A 289 -18.16 7.21 6.75
C ARG A 289 -18.92 7.50 8.06
N MET A 290 -19.88 8.39 8.05
CA MET A 290 -20.64 8.83 9.25
C MET A 290 -21.92 8.05 9.49
N ARG A 291 -22.29 7.07 8.65
CA ARG A 291 -23.46 6.22 8.89
C ARG A 291 -23.06 5.01 9.72
N PRO A 292 -23.65 4.80 10.92
CA PRO A 292 -23.47 3.56 11.65
C PRO A 292 -23.93 2.41 10.75
N THR A 293 -23.07 1.42 10.54
CA THR A 293 -23.49 0.14 9.97
C THR A 293 -24.35 -0.56 11.01
N GLY A 294 -25.67 -0.53 10.81
CA GLY A 294 -26.63 -1.28 11.62
C GLY A 294 -26.37 -2.78 11.61
#